data_9fdd22ad4401b6bd9c6148c47bcaf6dd
#
_entry.id   9fdd22ad4401b6bd9c6148c47bcaf6dd
#
_cell.length_a   1.000
_cell.length_b   1.000
_cell.length_c   1.000
_cell.angle_alpha   90.00
_cell.angle_beta   90.00
_cell.angle_gamma   90.00
#
_symmetry.space_group_name_H-M   'P 1'
#
loop_
_entity.id
_entity.type
_entity.pdbx_description
1 polymer ?
#
loop_
_entity_poly.entity_id
_entity_poly.type
_entity_poly.pdbx_seq_one_letter_code
_entity_poly.pdbx_strand_id
1 'polypeptide(L)'
;MESKNSQRMISEAIRKIALGRSIERVNMSGCGTGGVGTARMIHGYVAKIHEEGELCGTIDVREFLDETASSEPITHQGVLLAGLKDNSGGFLIIPTLFSDVTIVTDAATKYAYVLNFSHADFIQLLSHKESIIGVAETEELDPESNDSPDYDELEKTGNETSTKYTAEVIKTIAKNKNDKQAEITVTPESIAQKIDKSEVNQSKDKIEQKVNSTTVVVADNKVTIGDEQATEPLVLGNELAQLMLEFITECSKIMTPTLMGTMPAINCPNF
;
A
#
# COMPACT_ATOMS: atom_id res chain seq x y z
N MET A 1 -17.26 11.65 -58.82
CA MET A 1 -16.09 10.79 -58.47
C MET A 1 -15.38 11.14 -57.16
N GLU A 2 -15.46 12.40 -56.70
CA GLU A 2 -14.79 12.88 -55.46
C GLU A 2 -15.37 12.33 -54.16
N SER A 3 -16.68 12.05 -54.06
CA SER A 3 -17.34 11.57 -52.85
C SER A 3 -16.86 10.16 -52.39
N LYS A 4 -16.56 9.26 -53.32
CA LYS A 4 -16.05 7.93 -52.99
C LYS A 4 -14.61 7.90 -52.44
N ASN A 5 -13.79 8.87 -52.89
CA ASN A 5 -12.40 8.98 -52.40
C ASN A 5 -12.36 9.51 -50.97
N SER A 6 -13.22 10.50 -50.64
CA SER A 6 -13.33 11.03 -49.28
C SER A 6 -13.83 9.99 -48.27
N GLN A 7 -14.84 9.21 -48.64
CA GLN A 7 -15.33 8.12 -47.78
C GLN A 7 -14.26 7.03 -47.53
N ARG A 8 -13.46 6.74 -48.57
CA ARG A 8 -12.39 5.73 -48.46
C ARG A 8 -11.26 6.23 -47.53
N MET A 9 -10.88 7.51 -47.66
CA MET A 9 -9.90 8.13 -46.76
C MET A 9 -10.37 8.18 -45.31
N ILE A 10 -11.65 8.50 -45.05
CA ILE A 10 -12.24 8.50 -43.72
C ILE A 10 -12.28 7.09 -43.14
N SER A 11 -12.68 6.07 -43.91
CA SER A 11 -12.69 4.68 -43.49
C SER A 11 -11.28 4.15 -43.19
N GLU A 12 -10.29 4.53 -43.98
CA GLU A 12 -8.87 4.19 -43.72
C GLU A 12 -8.35 4.87 -42.45
N ALA A 13 -8.68 6.14 -42.23
CA ALA A 13 -8.29 6.87 -41.02
C ALA A 13 -8.94 6.25 -39.77
N ILE A 14 -10.24 5.92 -39.81
CA ILE A 14 -10.95 5.24 -38.73
C ILE A 14 -10.35 3.85 -38.47
N ARG A 15 -10.05 3.09 -39.53
CA ARG A 15 -9.42 1.78 -39.41
C ARG A 15 -8.01 1.83 -38.83
N LYS A 16 -7.22 2.85 -39.18
CA LYS A 16 -5.90 3.11 -38.61
C LYS A 16 -5.99 3.47 -37.12
N ILE A 17 -6.95 4.28 -36.72
CA ILE A 17 -7.23 4.63 -35.33
C ILE A 17 -7.67 3.39 -34.54
N ALA A 18 -8.64 2.62 -35.08
CA ALA A 18 -9.18 1.43 -34.41
C ALA A 18 -8.16 0.27 -34.27
N LEU A 19 -7.16 0.19 -35.15
CA LEU A 19 -6.10 -0.81 -35.10
C LEU A 19 -4.86 -0.36 -34.30
N GLY A 20 -4.91 0.83 -33.68
CA GLY A 20 -3.76 1.39 -32.94
C GLY A 20 -2.55 1.75 -33.85
N ARG A 21 -2.73 1.64 -35.13
CA ARG A 21 -1.71 1.95 -36.14
C ARG A 21 -1.90 3.37 -36.64
N SER A 22 -1.39 4.30 -35.92
CA SER A 22 -1.09 5.67 -36.28
C SER A 22 -1.97 6.76 -35.66
N ILE A 23 -1.49 7.22 -34.57
CA ILE A 23 -1.44 8.67 -34.41
C ILE A 23 -0.01 9.09 -34.79
N GLU A 24 0.32 9.01 -36.06
CA GLU A 24 1.66 9.39 -36.51
C GLU A 24 1.94 10.89 -36.36
N ARG A 25 0.93 11.72 -36.23
CA ARG A 25 1.08 13.18 -35.98
C ARG A 25 -0.21 13.71 -35.37
N VAL A 26 -0.25 13.94 -34.10
CA VAL A 26 -1.22 14.88 -33.55
C VAL A 26 -0.64 16.27 -33.76
N ASN A 27 -1.08 16.93 -34.82
CA ASN A 27 -0.85 18.38 -34.99
C ASN A 27 -1.70 19.07 -33.91
N MET A 28 -1.13 19.33 -32.74
CA MET A 28 -1.71 20.26 -31.78
C MET A 28 -1.47 21.68 -32.32
N SER A 29 -2.31 22.08 -33.29
CA SER A 29 -2.42 23.46 -33.72
C SER A 29 -3.13 24.24 -32.63
N GLY A 30 -2.41 24.59 -31.56
CA GLY A 30 -2.86 25.57 -30.58
C GLY A 30 -2.89 26.93 -31.22
N CYS A 31 -4.04 27.60 -31.17
CA CYS A 31 -4.27 28.99 -31.58
C CYS A 31 -3.18 29.90 -30.99
N GLY A 32 -2.30 30.44 -31.84
CA GLY A 32 -1.26 31.39 -31.45
C GLY A 32 -0.06 31.32 -32.36
N THR A 33 0.14 32.40 -33.09
CA THR A 33 1.25 32.67 -34.01
C THR A 33 2.60 32.08 -33.60
N GLY A 34 3.04 31.05 -34.32
CA GLY A 34 4.44 30.63 -34.38
C GLY A 34 4.81 29.43 -33.49
N GLY A 35 4.80 28.26 -34.06
CA GLY A 35 5.43 27.08 -33.48
C GLY A 35 4.55 25.83 -33.59
N VAL A 36 4.68 25.10 -34.69
CA VAL A 36 4.04 23.78 -34.84
C VAL A 36 4.85 22.79 -34.04
N GLY A 37 4.44 22.58 -32.78
CA GLY A 37 4.92 21.44 -31.98
C GLY A 37 4.26 20.17 -32.51
N THR A 38 5.00 19.30 -33.19
CA THR A 38 4.51 17.98 -33.60
C THR A 38 4.91 16.98 -32.55
N ALA A 39 3.97 16.62 -31.66
CA ALA A 39 4.14 15.45 -30.79
C ALA A 39 3.98 14.16 -31.60
N ARG A 40 4.91 13.21 -31.45
CA ARG A 40 4.87 11.89 -32.08
C ARG A 40 4.80 10.82 -31.02
N MET A 41 3.83 9.92 -31.13
CA MET A 41 3.78 8.69 -30.33
C MET A 41 4.58 7.59 -31.02
N ILE A 42 5.40 6.91 -30.27
CA ILE A 42 6.29 5.87 -30.74
C ILE A 42 6.11 4.64 -29.85
N HIS A 43 5.97 3.49 -30.48
CA HIS A 43 5.91 2.20 -29.82
C HIS A 43 7.25 1.47 -29.98
N GLY A 44 7.75 0.90 -28.92
CA GLY A 44 9.00 0.20 -28.88
C GLY A 44 9.17 -0.63 -27.62
N TYR A 45 10.39 -0.98 -27.32
CA TYR A 45 10.73 -1.68 -26.09
C TYR A 45 11.89 -0.98 -25.38
N VAL A 46 12.00 -1.21 -24.09
CA VAL A 46 13.07 -0.67 -23.25
C VAL A 46 14.37 -1.40 -23.60
N ALA A 47 15.30 -0.68 -24.24
CA ALA A 47 16.58 -1.24 -24.64
C ALA A 47 17.65 -1.12 -23.56
N LYS A 48 17.55 -0.08 -22.73
CA LYS A 48 18.48 0.18 -21.62
C LYS A 48 17.82 1.04 -20.53
N ILE A 49 18.19 0.80 -19.29
CA ILE A 49 17.83 1.62 -18.13
C ILE A 49 19.13 2.28 -17.63
N HIS A 50 19.10 3.59 -17.40
CA HIS A 50 20.26 4.34 -16.92
C HIS A 50 20.15 4.53 -15.41
N GLU A 51 20.91 3.72 -14.67
CA GLU A 51 20.96 3.78 -13.21
C GLU A 51 21.99 4.80 -12.71
N GLU A 52 22.98 5.12 -13.53
CA GLU A 52 24.10 5.99 -13.19
C GLU A 52 24.48 6.94 -14.36
N GLY A 53 25.26 7.97 -14.05
CA GLY A 53 25.80 8.92 -15.04
C GLY A 53 24.85 10.07 -15.38
N GLU A 54 25.14 10.76 -16.49
CA GLU A 54 24.39 11.97 -16.91
C GLU A 54 22.93 11.70 -17.29
N LEU A 55 22.60 10.48 -17.69
CA LEU A 55 21.25 10.05 -18.07
C LEU A 55 20.55 9.27 -16.96
N CYS A 56 21.09 9.29 -15.73
CA CYS A 56 20.47 8.59 -14.61
C CYS A 56 18.99 8.91 -14.46
N GLY A 57 18.16 7.89 -14.24
CA GLY A 57 16.70 8.04 -14.15
C GLY A 57 15.97 8.17 -15.49
N THR A 58 16.63 7.82 -16.59
CA THR A 58 16.04 7.75 -17.93
C THR A 58 16.21 6.36 -18.52
N ILE A 59 15.55 6.11 -19.66
CA ILE A 59 15.66 4.86 -20.41
C ILE A 59 15.98 5.13 -21.88
N ASP A 60 16.55 4.13 -22.54
CA ASP A 60 16.64 4.10 -24.00
C ASP A 60 15.54 3.21 -24.55
N VAL A 61 14.81 3.72 -25.51
CA VAL A 61 13.71 3.00 -26.16
C VAL A 61 14.07 2.75 -27.61
N ARG A 62 13.92 1.49 -28.03
CA ARG A 62 14.12 1.06 -29.41
C ARG A 62 12.77 0.83 -30.07
N GLU A 63 12.54 1.48 -31.23
CA GLU A 63 11.28 1.34 -31.96
C GLU A 63 11.07 -0.09 -32.44
N PHE A 64 9.81 -0.54 -32.47
CA PHE A 64 9.46 -1.74 -33.19
C PHE A 64 9.57 -1.48 -34.71
N LEU A 65 10.23 -2.37 -35.40
CA LEU A 65 10.28 -2.33 -36.86
C LEU A 65 8.97 -2.85 -37.45
N ASP A 66 8.46 -2.14 -38.45
CA ASP A 66 7.50 -2.75 -39.38
C ASP A 66 8.23 -3.82 -40.20
N GLU A 67 7.64 -4.99 -40.34
CA GLU A 67 8.21 -6.13 -41.11
C GLU A 67 8.61 -5.76 -42.57
N THR A 68 8.11 -4.62 -43.03
CA THR A 68 8.38 -4.09 -44.40
C THR A 68 9.46 -3.02 -44.42
N ALA A 69 9.98 -2.59 -43.27
CA ALA A 69 10.99 -1.55 -43.20
C ALA A 69 12.39 -2.14 -43.41
N SER A 70 13.09 -1.71 -44.46
CA SER A 70 14.48 -2.06 -44.71
C SER A 70 15.50 -1.21 -43.93
N SER A 71 15.01 -0.39 -42.96
CA SER A 71 15.85 0.48 -42.14
C SER A 71 16.12 -0.14 -40.76
N GLU A 72 17.28 0.17 -40.19
CA GLU A 72 17.58 -0.20 -38.80
C GLU A 72 16.62 0.48 -37.81
N PRO A 73 16.27 -0.18 -36.68
CA PRO A 73 15.38 0.39 -35.69
C PRO A 73 16.02 1.63 -35.04
N ILE A 74 15.24 2.68 -34.93
CA ILE A 74 15.65 3.95 -34.29
C ILE A 74 15.69 3.73 -32.78
N THR A 75 16.76 4.24 -32.13
CA THR A 75 16.88 4.24 -30.68
C THR A 75 16.75 5.66 -30.15
N HIS A 76 15.79 5.88 -29.24
CA HIS A 76 15.58 7.11 -28.51
C HIS A 76 16.31 7.04 -27.19
N GLN A 77 17.37 7.83 -27.03
CA GLN A 77 18.20 7.83 -25.82
C GLN A 77 17.69 8.84 -24.80
N GLY A 78 17.77 8.51 -23.53
CA GLY A 78 17.47 9.43 -22.45
C GLY A 78 15.99 9.82 -22.34
N VAL A 79 15.09 8.86 -22.59
CA VAL A 79 13.64 9.06 -22.44
C VAL A 79 13.31 9.23 -20.97
N LEU A 80 12.59 10.31 -20.64
CA LEU A 80 12.25 10.67 -19.27
C LEU A 80 11.10 9.82 -18.73
N LEU A 81 11.24 9.36 -17.48
CA LEU A 81 10.23 8.53 -16.81
C LEU A 81 9.18 9.37 -16.07
N ALA A 82 9.57 10.50 -15.49
CA ALA A 82 8.72 11.32 -14.62
C ALA A 82 8.69 12.81 -14.99
N GLY A 83 9.08 13.18 -16.19
CA GLY A 83 9.02 14.54 -16.66
C GLY A 83 10.11 15.50 -16.15
N LEU A 84 10.86 15.16 -15.11
CA LEU A 84 11.96 15.95 -14.54
C LEU A 84 13.19 15.07 -14.30
N LYS A 85 14.37 15.70 -14.37
CA LYS A 85 15.66 15.02 -14.36
C LYS A 85 16.03 14.32 -13.05
N ASP A 86 15.53 14.81 -11.94
CA ASP A 86 16.05 14.37 -10.63
C ASP A 86 15.16 13.38 -9.90
N ASN A 87 13.99 13.02 -10.45
CA ASN A 87 13.10 11.98 -9.90
C ASN A 87 13.03 11.92 -8.35
N SER A 88 13.30 13.07 -7.70
CA SER A 88 13.42 13.16 -6.23
C SER A 88 12.08 13.14 -5.52
N GLY A 89 10.99 13.12 -6.25
CA GLY A 89 9.64 13.07 -5.71
C GLY A 89 8.59 12.84 -6.81
N GLY A 90 7.34 12.68 -6.40
CA GLY A 90 6.22 12.46 -7.29
C GLY A 90 5.99 11.00 -7.63
N PHE A 91 5.47 10.76 -8.82
CA PHE A 91 5.15 9.42 -9.32
C PHE A 91 6.21 8.99 -10.34
N LEU A 92 7.02 8.00 -9.96
CA LEU A 92 8.05 7.43 -10.80
C LEU A 92 7.78 5.95 -11.01
N ILE A 93 7.83 5.49 -12.25
CA ILE A 93 7.81 4.09 -12.60
C ILE A 93 9.00 3.79 -13.49
N ILE A 94 9.78 2.76 -13.12
CA ILE A 94 10.87 2.24 -13.94
C ILE A 94 10.36 0.98 -14.61
N PRO A 95 10.18 0.98 -15.94
CA PRO A 95 9.75 -0.21 -16.67
C PRO A 95 10.84 -1.27 -16.69
N THR A 96 10.41 -2.52 -16.79
CA THR A 96 11.32 -3.68 -16.93
C THR A 96 12.08 -3.61 -18.25
N LEU A 97 13.33 -4.04 -18.24
CA LEU A 97 14.15 -4.18 -19.45
C LEU A 97 13.44 -5.10 -20.47
N PHE A 98 13.42 -4.71 -21.74
CA PHE A 98 12.71 -5.36 -22.85
C PHE A 98 11.17 -5.35 -22.75
N SER A 99 10.59 -4.66 -21.78
CA SER A 99 9.14 -4.46 -21.77
C SER A 99 8.70 -3.52 -22.89
N ASP A 100 7.48 -3.73 -23.39
CA ASP A 100 6.87 -2.86 -24.38
C ASP A 100 6.60 -1.49 -23.74
N VAL A 101 6.92 -0.45 -24.49
CA VAL A 101 6.75 0.92 -24.02
C VAL A 101 6.23 1.81 -25.15
N THR A 102 5.37 2.74 -24.77
CA THR A 102 4.94 3.84 -25.63
C THR A 102 5.55 5.14 -25.12
N ILE A 103 6.21 5.86 -25.99
CA ILE A 103 6.79 7.16 -25.68
C ILE A 103 6.16 8.27 -26.53
N VAL A 104 6.18 9.48 -26.00
CA VAL A 104 5.81 10.70 -26.72
C VAL A 104 7.04 11.56 -26.88
N THR A 105 7.34 11.94 -28.10
CA THR A 105 8.42 12.88 -28.42
C THR A 105 7.84 14.24 -28.75
N ASP A 106 8.45 15.28 -28.25
CA ASP A 106 8.13 16.65 -28.60
C ASP A 106 9.26 17.23 -29.45
N ALA A 107 8.96 17.53 -30.70
CA ALA A 107 9.94 18.09 -31.65
C ALA A 107 10.42 19.51 -31.27
N ALA A 108 9.64 20.26 -30.50
CA ALA A 108 9.99 21.62 -30.08
C ALA A 108 11.02 21.61 -28.94
N THR A 109 10.85 20.72 -27.97
CA THR A 109 11.74 20.63 -26.79
C THR A 109 12.83 19.58 -26.93
N LYS A 110 12.73 18.69 -27.92
CA LYS A 110 13.60 17.52 -28.12
C LYS A 110 13.57 16.51 -26.94
N TYR A 111 12.59 16.61 -26.07
CA TYR A 111 12.38 15.64 -25.00
C TYR A 111 11.48 14.50 -25.47
N ALA A 112 11.73 13.33 -24.89
CA ALA A 112 10.84 12.18 -24.99
C ALA A 112 10.40 11.74 -23.59
N TYR A 113 9.15 11.36 -23.47
CA TYR A 113 8.53 10.93 -22.20
C TYR A 113 7.86 9.59 -22.35
N VAL A 114 7.98 8.74 -21.34
CA VAL A 114 7.21 7.49 -21.26
C VAL A 114 5.74 7.82 -21.01
N LEU A 115 4.87 7.28 -21.85
CA LEU A 115 3.42 7.39 -21.71
C LEU A 115 2.81 6.13 -21.07
N ASN A 116 3.25 4.96 -21.56
CA ASN A 116 2.72 3.66 -21.14
C ASN A 116 3.81 2.59 -21.24
N PHE A 117 3.68 1.52 -20.47
CA PHE A 117 4.60 0.37 -20.44
C PHE A 117 3.84 -0.89 -20.05
N SER A 118 4.35 -2.07 -20.45
CA SER A 118 3.70 -3.35 -20.15
C SER A 118 4.06 -3.91 -18.78
N HIS A 119 5.31 -3.72 -18.33
CA HIS A 119 5.82 -4.24 -17.06
C HIS A 119 6.70 -3.20 -16.37
N ALA A 120 6.73 -3.23 -15.03
CA ALA A 120 7.54 -2.34 -14.22
C ALA A 120 8.33 -3.11 -13.17
N ASP A 121 9.60 -2.75 -12.99
CA ASP A 121 10.46 -3.27 -11.93
C ASP A 121 10.36 -2.45 -10.66
N PHE A 122 10.05 -1.15 -10.76
CA PHE A 122 10.00 -0.25 -9.63
C PHE A 122 8.89 0.78 -9.78
N ILE A 123 8.16 1.00 -8.69
CA ILE A 123 7.11 2.02 -8.59
C ILE A 123 7.36 2.83 -7.33
N GLN A 124 7.46 4.14 -7.48
CA GLN A 124 7.61 5.09 -6.38
C GLN A 124 6.49 6.13 -6.43
N LEU A 125 5.85 6.34 -5.30
CA LEU A 125 4.94 7.45 -5.06
C LEU A 125 5.43 8.22 -3.84
N LEU A 126 6.03 9.37 -4.05
CA LEU A 126 6.57 10.23 -3.00
C LEU A 126 5.91 11.61 -3.08
N SER A 127 5.18 11.98 -2.03
CA SER A 127 4.51 13.27 -1.91
C SER A 127 5.10 14.10 -0.77
N HIS A 128 5.00 15.43 -0.89
CA HIS A 128 5.58 16.35 0.11
C HIS A 128 4.77 16.48 1.40
N LYS A 129 3.48 16.15 1.37
CA LYS A 129 2.60 16.33 2.53
C LYS A 129 1.96 15.03 2.96
N GLU A 130 1.16 14.44 2.08
CA GLU A 130 0.44 13.21 2.37
C GLU A 130 0.15 12.42 1.10
N SER A 131 0.05 11.10 1.26
CA SER A 131 -0.45 10.18 0.23
C SER A 131 -1.57 9.35 0.83
N ILE A 132 -2.64 9.14 0.07
CA ILE A 132 -3.75 8.27 0.45
C ILE A 132 -3.91 7.23 -0.64
N ILE A 133 -3.93 5.96 -0.24
CA ILE A 133 -4.18 4.83 -1.14
C ILE A 133 -5.34 4.04 -0.54
N GLY A 134 -6.39 3.84 -1.29
CA GLY A 134 -7.56 3.16 -0.75
C GLY A 134 -8.60 2.83 -1.81
N VAL A 135 -9.64 2.15 -1.37
CA VAL A 135 -10.82 1.79 -2.16
C VAL A 135 -12.04 2.17 -1.34
N ALA A 136 -12.95 2.91 -1.95
CA ALA A 136 -14.29 3.16 -1.44
C ALA A 136 -15.27 2.51 -2.42
N GLU A 137 -16.05 1.57 -1.93
CA GLU A 137 -17.03 0.87 -2.74
C GLU A 137 -18.23 1.77 -3.04
N THR A 138 -18.63 1.82 -4.30
CA THR A 138 -19.84 2.48 -4.76
C THR A 138 -20.86 1.44 -5.19
N GLU A 139 -22.09 1.84 -5.38
CA GLU A 139 -23.11 0.99 -5.99
C GLU A 139 -22.69 0.51 -7.39
N GLU A 140 -23.15 -0.67 -7.77
CA GLU A 140 -22.91 -1.21 -9.10
C GLU A 140 -23.73 -0.44 -10.12
N LEU A 141 -23.06 -0.03 -11.21
CA LEU A 141 -23.72 0.61 -12.34
C LEU A 141 -24.32 -0.46 -13.24
N ASP A 142 -25.56 -0.27 -13.64
CA ASP A 142 -26.21 -1.11 -14.64
C ASP A 142 -25.63 -0.79 -16.03
N PRO A 143 -24.90 -1.72 -16.67
CA PRO A 143 -24.31 -1.49 -17.99
C PRO A 143 -25.37 -1.40 -19.11
N GLU A 144 -26.61 -1.84 -18.85
CA GLU A 144 -27.73 -1.75 -19.79
C GLU A 144 -28.53 -0.44 -19.62
N SER A 145 -28.25 0.35 -18.59
CA SER A 145 -28.86 1.65 -18.40
C SER A 145 -28.44 2.62 -19.51
N ASN A 146 -29.41 3.27 -20.13
CA ASN A 146 -29.12 4.33 -21.10
C ASN A 146 -28.82 5.68 -20.46
N ASP A 147 -28.92 5.78 -19.13
CA ASP A 147 -28.64 7.00 -18.39
C ASP A 147 -27.13 7.08 -18.12
N SER A 148 -26.53 8.22 -18.47
CA SER A 148 -25.13 8.47 -18.12
C SER A 148 -25.06 8.74 -16.61
N PRO A 149 -24.39 7.89 -15.84
CA PRO A 149 -24.30 8.10 -14.40
C PRO A 149 -23.51 9.38 -14.10
N ASP A 150 -23.99 10.15 -13.15
CA ASP A 150 -23.16 11.18 -12.52
C ASP A 150 -22.31 10.50 -11.44
N TYR A 151 -21.02 10.36 -11.73
CA TYR A 151 -20.08 9.70 -10.82
C TYR A 151 -19.93 10.43 -9.46
N ASP A 152 -20.24 11.72 -9.41
CA ASP A 152 -20.20 12.50 -8.17
C ASP A 152 -21.43 12.23 -7.29
N GLU A 153 -22.53 11.73 -7.87
CA GLU A 153 -23.78 11.39 -7.18
C GLU A 153 -23.90 9.90 -6.81
N LEU A 154 -22.94 9.05 -7.22
CA LEU A 154 -22.97 7.63 -6.87
C LEU A 154 -22.95 7.43 -5.36
N GLU A 155 -23.93 6.71 -4.84
CA GLU A 155 -23.99 6.36 -3.44
C GLU A 155 -22.83 5.43 -3.04
N LYS A 156 -22.15 5.78 -1.96
CA LYS A 156 -21.14 4.90 -1.37
C LYS A 156 -21.85 3.83 -0.55
N THR A 157 -21.48 2.58 -0.73
CA THR A 157 -22.06 1.45 0.04
C THR A 157 -21.65 1.48 1.51
N GLY A 158 -20.66 2.28 1.87
CA GLY A 158 -20.11 2.40 3.22
C GLY A 158 -18.95 1.44 3.51
N ASN A 159 -18.59 0.57 2.56
CA ASN A 159 -17.37 -0.20 2.64
C ASN A 159 -16.18 0.63 2.12
N GLU A 160 -15.19 0.82 2.97
CA GLU A 160 -14.02 1.62 2.64
C GLU A 160 -12.78 1.03 3.29
N THR A 161 -11.69 0.99 2.54
CA THR A 161 -10.36 0.69 3.07
C THR A 161 -9.37 1.71 2.53
N SER A 162 -8.58 2.31 3.42
CA SER A 162 -7.58 3.29 3.00
C SER A 162 -6.36 3.28 3.92
N THR A 163 -5.21 3.60 3.35
CA THR A 163 -3.99 3.87 4.09
C THR A 163 -3.50 5.27 3.75
N LYS A 164 -3.38 6.08 4.78
CA LYS A 164 -2.85 7.44 4.71
C LYS A 164 -1.42 7.47 5.23
N TYR A 165 -0.54 8.02 4.44
CA TYR A 165 0.87 8.25 4.78
C TYR A 165 1.09 9.75 4.96
N THR A 166 1.71 10.13 6.06
CA THR A 166 2.24 11.47 6.30
C THR A 166 3.70 11.37 6.72
N ALA A 167 4.39 12.48 6.91
CA ALA A 167 5.78 12.47 7.39
C ALA A 167 5.96 11.82 8.79
N GLU A 168 4.90 11.79 9.59
CA GLU A 168 4.95 11.33 10.99
C GLU A 168 4.08 10.11 11.27
N VAL A 169 3.06 9.85 10.44
CA VAL A 169 2.03 8.85 10.75
C VAL A 169 1.66 8.04 9.53
N ILE A 170 1.59 6.72 9.71
CA ILE A 170 0.90 5.81 8.79
C ILE A 170 -0.41 5.41 9.46
N LYS A 171 -1.54 5.67 8.82
CA LYS A 171 -2.85 5.33 9.34
C LYS A 171 -3.62 4.49 8.32
N THR A 172 -3.97 3.26 8.70
CA THR A 172 -4.80 2.36 7.90
C THR A 172 -6.17 2.24 8.54
N ILE A 173 -7.22 2.39 7.75
CA ILE A 173 -8.61 2.27 8.17
C ILE A 173 -9.30 1.25 7.28
N ALA A 174 -10.08 0.37 7.90
CA ALA A 174 -11.05 -0.47 7.22
C ALA A 174 -12.42 -0.24 7.86
N LYS A 175 -13.37 0.22 7.08
CA LYS A 175 -14.73 0.53 7.51
C LYS A 175 -15.73 -0.30 6.71
N ASN A 176 -16.82 -0.73 7.33
CA ASN A 176 -17.89 -1.42 6.63
C ASN A 176 -19.20 -0.60 6.66
N LYS A 177 -20.17 -1.02 5.85
CA LYS A 177 -21.50 -0.40 5.73
C LYS A 177 -22.28 -0.28 7.06
N ASN A 178 -21.89 -0.99 8.12
CA ASN A 178 -22.51 -0.92 9.45
C ASN A 178 -21.70 -0.04 10.41
N ASP A 179 -20.88 0.88 9.91
CA ASP A 179 -19.99 1.75 10.66
C ASP A 179 -19.00 1.05 11.61
N LYS A 180 -18.80 -0.26 11.42
CA LYS A 180 -17.72 -0.96 12.12
C LYS A 180 -16.40 -0.61 11.49
N GLN A 181 -15.45 -0.21 12.31
CA GLN A 181 -14.15 0.27 11.88
C GLN A 181 -13.03 -0.46 12.60
N ALA A 182 -12.02 -0.86 11.83
CA ALA A 182 -10.71 -1.25 12.33
C ALA A 182 -9.69 -0.18 11.91
N GLU A 183 -8.77 0.14 12.81
CA GLU A 183 -7.76 1.17 12.60
C GLU A 183 -6.39 0.65 13.05
N ILE A 184 -5.35 0.92 12.26
CA ILE A 184 -3.95 0.72 12.62
C ILE A 184 -3.24 2.06 12.43
N THR A 185 -2.58 2.53 13.48
CA THR A 185 -1.79 3.76 13.46
C THR A 185 -0.35 3.44 13.84
N VAL A 186 0.59 3.84 12.99
CA VAL A 186 2.02 3.70 13.24
C VAL A 186 2.65 5.09 13.27
N THR A 187 3.35 5.37 14.35
CA THR A 187 4.15 6.59 14.52
C THR A 187 5.61 6.21 14.81
N PRO A 188 6.57 7.12 14.79
CA PRO A 188 7.95 6.83 15.22
C PRO A 188 8.07 6.31 16.66
N GLU A 189 7.07 6.56 17.52
CA GLU A 189 7.10 6.23 18.93
C GLU A 189 6.17 5.10 19.33
N SER A 190 5.17 4.76 18.51
CA SER A 190 4.14 3.79 18.87
C SER A 190 3.48 3.12 17.69
N ILE A 191 2.91 1.92 17.96
CA ILE A 191 2.00 1.21 17.09
C ILE A 191 0.71 1.00 17.86
N ALA A 192 -0.43 1.46 17.31
CA ALA A 192 -1.75 1.29 17.88
C ALA A 192 -2.65 0.53 16.90
N GLN A 193 -3.42 -0.43 17.43
CA GLN A 193 -4.46 -1.15 16.69
C GLN A 193 -5.76 -1.02 17.47
N LYS A 194 -6.86 -0.71 16.78
CA LYS A 194 -8.15 -0.49 17.40
C LYS A 194 -9.27 -1.14 16.59
N ILE A 195 -10.12 -1.89 17.25
CA ILE A 195 -11.34 -2.47 16.69
C ILE A 195 -12.43 -2.33 17.75
N ASP A 196 -13.37 -1.42 17.52
CA ASP A 196 -14.45 -1.12 18.48
C ASP A 196 -13.90 -0.83 19.89
N LYS A 197 -14.14 -1.73 20.84
CA LYS A 197 -13.70 -1.62 22.24
C LYS A 197 -12.40 -2.37 22.56
N SER A 198 -11.79 -2.96 21.54
CA SER A 198 -10.52 -3.68 21.64
C SER A 198 -9.40 -2.80 21.11
N GLU A 199 -8.33 -2.68 21.89
CA GLU A 199 -7.20 -1.82 21.57
C GLU A 199 -5.88 -2.49 21.95
N VAL A 200 -4.88 -2.39 21.10
CA VAL A 200 -3.51 -2.84 21.36
C VAL A 200 -2.58 -1.67 21.08
N ASN A 201 -1.82 -1.26 22.08
CA ASN A 201 -0.85 -0.18 21.98
C ASN A 201 0.54 -0.70 22.33
N GLN A 202 1.47 -0.48 21.44
CA GLN A 202 2.89 -0.77 21.68
C GLN A 202 3.67 0.53 21.61
N SER A 203 4.44 0.81 22.65
CA SER A 203 5.38 1.93 22.72
C SER A 203 6.77 1.40 23.09
N LYS A 204 7.74 2.30 23.21
CA LYS A 204 9.10 1.96 23.62
C LYS A 204 9.15 1.26 24.99
N ASP A 205 8.28 1.66 25.91
CA ASP A 205 8.39 1.27 27.32
C ASP A 205 7.32 0.23 27.73
N LYS A 206 6.27 0.03 26.94
CA LYS A 206 5.19 -0.91 27.27
C LYS A 206 4.43 -1.43 26.05
N ILE A 207 3.84 -2.61 26.24
CA ILE A 207 2.77 -3.16 25.40
C ILE A 207 1.51 -3.23 26.26
N GLU A 208 0.42 -2.67 25.76
CA GLU A 208 -0.87 -2.63 26.41
C GLU A 208 -1.94 -3.22 25.50
N GLN A 209 -2.70 -4.17 26.01
CA GLN A 209 -3.87 -4.75 25.37
C GLN A 209 -5.09 -4.44 26.22
N LYS A 210 -6.14 -3.87 25.63
CA LYS A 210 -7.35 -3.45 26.34
C LYS A 210 -8.58 -3.98 25.62
N VAL A 211 -9.50 -4.53 26.37
CA VAL A 211 -10.84 -4.91 25.91
C VAL A 211 -11.85 -4.42 26.96
N ASN A 212 -12.64 -3.42 26.60
CA ASN A 212 -13.51 -2.68 27.54
C ASN A 212 -12.70 -2.12 28.72
N SER A 213 -12.97 -2.60 29.94
CA SER A 213 -12.27 -2.19 31.17
C SER A 213 -11.10 -3.10 31.56
N THR A 214 -10.93 -4.24 30.88
CA THR A 214 -9.85 -5.17 31.19
C THR A 214 -8.62 -4.84 30.40
N THR A 215 -7.47 -4.74 31.07
CA THR A 215 -6.17 -4.47 30.46
C THR A 215 -5.14 -5.53 30.78
N VAL A 216 -4.24 -5.78 29.83
CA VAL A 216 -2.99 -6.51 30.06
C VAL A 216 -1.86 -5.57 29.66
N VAL A 217 -0.99 -5.27 30.60
CA VAL A 217 0.16 -4.38 30.37
C VAL A 217 1.44 -5.17 30.63
N VAL A 218 2.33 -5.17 29.65
CA VAL A 218 3.70 -5.67 29.78
C VAL A 218 4.61 -4.46 29.72
N ALA A 219 5.33 -4.19 30.80
CA ALA A 219 6.31 -3.11 30.93
C ALA A 219 7.63 -3.69 31.45
N ASP A 220 8.65 -2.86 31.57
CA ASP A 220 9.92 -3.30 32.13
C ASP A 220 9.71 -3.89 33.54
N ASN A 221 10.13 -5.15 33.71
CA ASN A 221 10.06 -5.91 34.97
C ASN A 221 8.64 -6.07 35.57
N LYS A 222 7.57 -5.79 34.83
CA LYS A 222 6.20 -5.90 35.33
C LYS A 222 5.20 -6.35 34.27
N VAL A 223 4.35 -7.30 34.64
CA VAL A 223 3.15 -7.66 33.90
C VAL A 223 1.93 -7.40 34.81
N THR A 224 0.96 -6.64 34.31
CA THR A 224 -0.28 -6.34 35.02
C THR A 224 -1.46 -6.90 34.22
N ILE A 225 -2.37 -7.61 34.89
CA ILE A 225 -3.59 -8.14 34.27
C ILE A 225 -4.77 -7.72 35.13
N GLY A 226 -5.78 -7.12 34.52
CA GLY A 226 -6.98 -6.69 35.22
C GLY A 226 -7.43 -5.30 34.75
N ASP A 227 -7.66 -4.40 35.69
CA ASP A 227 -7.92 -2.98 35.42
C ASP A 227 -6.68 -2.11 35.72
N GLU A 228 -6.81 -0.81 35.52
CA GLU A 228 -5.70 0.15 35.78
C GLU A 228 -5.30 0.21 37.26
N GLN A 229 -6.15 -0.29 38.16
CA GLN A 229 -5.93 -0.29 39.61
C GLN A 229 -5.57 -1.67 40.15
N ALA A 230 -5.36 -2.67 39.27
CA ALA A 230 -4.96 -4.02 39.70
C ALA A 230 -3.61 -3.96 40.42
N THR A 231 -3.64 -4.19 41.74
CA THR A 231 -2.47 -4.19 42.63
C THR A 231 -2.00 -5.59 42.97
N GLU A 232 -2.83 -6.61 42.72
CA GLU A 232 -2.50 -7.99 43.03
C GLU A 232 -1.40 -8.51 42.11
N PRO A 233 -0.28 -8.98 42.65
CA PRO A 233 0.78 -9.53 41.83
C PRO A 233 0.37 -10.87 41.23
N LEU A 234 0.79 -11.14 40.00
CA LEU A 234 0.69 -12.45 39.39
C LEU A 234 1.56 -13.44 40.19
N VAL A 235 0.91 -14.47 40.71
CA VAL A 235 1.64 -15.52 41.43
C VAL A 235 2.37 -16.40 40.41
N LEU A 236 3.69 -16.43 40.49
CA LEU A 236 4.51 -17.34 39.69
C LEU A 236 4.27 -18.78 40.16
N GLY A 237 3.92 -19.66 39.22
CA GLY A 237 3.50 -21.02 39.54
C GLY A 237 4.51 -21.81 40.41
N ASN A 238 5.80 -21.64 40.20
CA ASN A 238 6.87 -22.27 40.98
C ASN A 238 6.89 -21.79 42.43
N GLU A 239 6.77 -20.48 42.67
CA GLU A 239 6.74 -19.91 44.04
C GLU A 239 5.48 -20.34 44.79
N LEU A 240 4.32 -20.36 44.11
CA LEU A 240 3.09 -20.88 44.71
C LEU A 240 3.22 -22.37 45.04
N ALA A 241 3.76 -23.17 44.13
CA ALA A 241 3.98 -24.59 44.36
C ALA A 241 4.92 -24.85 45.55
N GLN A 242 5.99 -24.09 45.67
CA GLN A 242 6.93 -24.15 46.79
C GLN A 242 6.25 -23.76 48.12
N LEU A 243 5.53 -22.62 48.12
CA LEU A 243 4.76 -22.18 49.30
C LEU A 243 3.76 -23.22 49.72
N MET A 244 3.01 -23.85 48.81
CA MET A 244 2.08 -24.92 49.13
C MET A 244 2.78 -26.15 49.67
N LEU A 245 3.94 -26.53 49.13
CA LEU A 245 4.74 -27.64 49.60
C LEU A 245 5.24 -27.40 51.02
N GLU A 246 5.72 -26.18 51.31
CA GLU A 246 6.14 -25.76 52.64
C GLU A 246 4.95 -25.80 53.63
N PHE A 247 3.80 -25.24 53.22
CA PHE A 247 2.57 -25.29 54.02
C PHE A 247 2.14 -26.73 54.36
N ILE A 248 2.10 -27.63 53.36
CA ILE A 248 1.80 -29.06 53.58
C ILE A 248 2.81 -29.69 54.50
N THR A 249 4.08 -29.38 54.33
CA THR A 249 5.16 -29.90 55.19
C THR A 249 5.00 -29.44 56.64
N GLU A 250 4.64 -28.17 56.87
CA GLU A 250 4.39 -27.69 58.25
C GLU A 250 3.10 -28.26 58.82
N CYS A 251 2.04 -28.44 58.04
CA CYS A 251 0.82 -29.10 58.47
C CYS A 251 1.10 -30.55 58.93
N SER A 252 2.00 -31.25 58.25
CA SER A 252 2.38 -32.63 58.61
C SER A 252 3.09 -32.75 59.96
N LYS A 253 3.65 -31.64 60.48
CA LYS A 253 4.33 -31.55 61.76
C LYS A 253 3.38 -31.28 62.94
N ILE A 254 2.09 -31.03 62.68
CA ILE A 254 1.11 -30.73 63.71
C ILE A 254 0.94 -31.94 64.63
N MET A 255 1.20 -31.72 65.89
CA MET A 255 1.07 -32.71 66.95
C MET A 255 -0.16 -32.41 67.81
N THR A 256 -0.97 -33.37 68.09
CA THR A 256 -2.15 -33.25 68.95
C THR A 256 -1.90 -33.87 70.31
N PRO A 257 -2.16 -33.13 71.39
CA PRO A 257 -2.05 -33.75 72.73
C PRO A 257 -3.15 -34.81 72.92
N THR A 258 -2.77 -36.00 73.35
CA THR A 258 -3.68 -37.07 73.68
C THR A 258 -3.41 -37.54 75.11
N LEU A 259 -4.29 -38.34 75.64
CA LEU A 259 -4.11 -38.95 77.00
C LEU A 259 -2.84 -39.85 77.08
N MET A 260 -2.29 -40.31 75.99
CA MET A 260 -1.10 -41.13 75.85
C MET A 260 0.18 -40.35 75.46
N GLY A 261 0.11 -39.03 75.43
CA GLY A 261 1.20 -38.15 75.01
C GLY A 261 0.87 -37.39 73.71
N THR A 262 1.80 -36.58 73.19
CA THR A 262 1.68 -35.86 71.88
C THR A 262 1.85 -36.87 70.76
N MET A 263 0.86 -36.91 69.84
CA MET A 263 0.90 -37.79 68.66
C MET A 263 0.62 -36.93 67.39
N PRO A 264 1.11 -37.37 66.21
CA PRO A 264 0.75 -36.71 64.98
C PRO A 264 -0.77 -36.71 64.78
N ALA A 265 -1.31 -35.64 64.18
CA ALA A 265 -2.73 -35.58 63.87
C ALA A 265 -3.10 -36.72 62.89
N ILE A 266 -4.27 -37.39 63.14
CA ILE A 266 -4.67 -38.60 62.43
C ILE A 266 -4.72 -38.41 60.91
N ASN A 267 -4.94 -37.20 60.45
CA ASN A 267 -5.00 -36.83 59.03
C ASN A 267 -3.66 -36.38 58.46
N CYS A 268 -2.61 -36.19 59.27
CA CYS A 268 -1.28 -35.76 58.77
C CYS A 268 -0.63 -36.74 57.77
N PRO A 269 -0.80 -38.07 57.84
CA PRO A 269 -0.22 -38.96 56.84
C PRO A 269 -0.86 -38.90 55.45
N ASN A 270 -1.96 -38.18 55.29
CA ASN A 270 -2.72 -38.09 54.05
C ASN A 270 -2.51 -36.74 53.33
N PHE A 271 -1.62 -35.91 53.80
CA PHE A 271 -1.21 -34.65 53.15
C PHE A 271 0.05 -34.82 52.35
#